data_b38015058e84f4587c3b44a776dde663
#
_entry.id   b38015058e84f4587c3b44a776dde663
#
_cell.length_a   1.000
_cell.length_b   1.000
_cell.length_c   1.000
_cell.angle_alpha   90.00
_cell.angle_beta   90.00
_cell.angle_gamma   90.00
#
_symmetry.space_group_name_H-M   'P 1'
#
loop_
_entity.id
_entity.type
_entity.pdbx_description
1 polymer ?
#
loop_
_entity_poly.entity_id
_entity_poly.type
_entity_poly.pdbx_seq_one_letter_code
_entity_poly.pdbx_strand_id
1 'polypeptide(L)'
;MKNYFKILPILFLSLFIISCDDDNDDDGVCCAGSSIVDLASQTESLSTLVSALQVTGLDATLSSPGAFTVLAPTNDAFDAFLTSINAASLEDIPVDVLTNVLLNHVIIGEVQSSSLTNGYSSTQAVSGASGTNMSIYINTDNGVTFNGVSSVTAADVVASNGIVHIVDGVIGLPTVVTFALADPNFGILVQALTRPDLTQSFVGLLSIPAGSAPSPFTVFAPINSAFESLLTELGVNSLNDIDEPTLSAVLSYHVIVGTNQVSTTLSDGMVFTTSLDQAVPGGGNITFNVGDNGEGILTDNNGRTSNIIAVDVQADNGIIHAIDTVVLP
;
A
#
# COMPACT_ATOMS: atom_id res chain seq x y z
N MET A 1 36.36 4.03 -39.31
CA MET A 1 35.54 4.28 -38.08
C MET A 1 34.98 2.92 -37.67
N LYS A 2 35.46 2.37 -36.55
CA LYS A 2 35.17 0.99 -36.13
C LYS A 2 33.99 1.03 -35.16
N ASN A 3 32.86 0.43 -35.53
CA ASN A 3 31.71 0.22 -34.65
C ASN A 3 32.01 -0.95 -33.70
N TYR A 4 32.08 -0.69 -32.41
CA TYR A 4 32.12 -1.75 -31.39
C TYR A 4 30.69 -2.08 -30.98
N PHE A 5 30.22 -3.22 -31.39
CA PHE A 5 28.97 -3.86 -30.96
C PHE A 5 29.24 -4.48 -29.58
N LYS A 6 28.69 -3.89 -28.53
CA LYS A 6 28.75 -4.49 -27.18
C LYS A 6 27.71 -5.59 -27.09
N ILE A 7 28.18 -6.83 -27.09
CA ILE A 7 27.36 -8.02 -26.81
C ILE A 7 27.17 -8.10 -25.31
N LEU A 8 25.93 -7.93 -24.89
CA LEU A 8 25.46 -8.18 -23.52
C LEU A 8 25.31 -9.71 -23.35
N PRO A 9 25.86 -10.36 -22.33
CA PRO A 9 25.66 -11.78 -22.12
C PRO A 9 24.23 -12.06 -21.69
N ILE A 10 23.46 -12.71 -22.56
CA ILE A 10 22.18 -13.31 -22.23
C ILE A 10 22.48 -14.50 -21.33
N LEU A 11 22.12 -14.39 -20.06
CA LEU A 11 22.14 -15.49 -19.12
C LEU A 11 21.06 -16.48 -19.49
N PHE A 12 21.47 -17.60 -20.07
CA PHE A 12 20.59 -18.74 -20.37
C PHE A 12 20.10 -19.34 -19.05
N LEU A 13 18.86 -19.04 -18.68
CA LEU A 13 18.13 -19.79 -17.67
C LEU A 13 17.81 -21.17 -18.28
N SER A 14 18.53 -22.20 -17.86
CA SER A 14 18.30 -23.58 -18.30
C SER A 14 16.96 -24.06 -17.76
N LEU A 15 15.98 -24.13 -18.65
CA LEU A 15 14.70 -24.78 -18.42
C LEU A 15 14.98 -26.29 -18.25
N PHE A 16 14.95 -26.80 -17.03
CA PHE A 16 14.93 -28.24 -16.77
C PHE A 16 13.56 -28.78 -17.19
N ILE A 17 13.49 -29.38 -18.36
CA ILE A 17 12.36 -30.21 -18.75
C ILE A 17 12.56 -31.53 -18.00
N ILE A 18 11.80 -31.76 -16.94
CA ILE A 18 11.69 -33.08 -16.32
C ILE A 18 10.84 -33.92 -17.27
N SER A 19 11.49 -34.82 -18.01
CA SER A 19 10.83 -35.88 -18.78
C SER A 19 10.33 -36.92 -17.75
N CYS A 20 9.03 -37.11 -17.65
CA CYS A 20 8.47 -38.29 -17.00
C CYS A 20 8.64 -39.48 -17.95
N ASP A 21 9.43 -40.45 -17.56
CA ASP A 21 9.42 -41.77 -18.17
C ASP A 21 8.21 -42.56 -17.66
N ASP A 22 7.44 -43.08 -18.61
CA ASP A 22 6.32 -43.99 -18.38
C ASP A 22 6.84 -45.37 -17.94
N ASP A 23 6.72 -45.69 -16.66
CA ASP A 23 6.65 -47.06 -16.20
C ASP A 23 5.46 -47.25 -15.27
N ASN A 24 4.56 -48.12 -15.69
CA ASN A 24 3.32 -48.51 -15.06
C ASN A 24 3.52 -48.93 -13.60
N ASP A 25 2.88 -48.22 -12.68
CA ASP A 25 2.28 -48.81 -11.51
C ASP A 25 1.09 -47.96 -11.03
N ASP A 26 -0.02 -48.62 -10.86
CA ASP A 26 -1.39 -48.23 -10.59
C ASP A 26 -1.53 -47.62 -9.17
N ASP A 27 -1.20 -46.34 -9.03
CA ASP A 27 -1.69 -45.49 -7.95
C ASP A 27 -1.77 -44.06 -8.49
N GLY A 28 -2.98 -43.57 -8.69
CA GLY A 28 -3.29 -42.29 -9.31
C GLY A 28 -2.72 -41.10 -8.55
N VAL A 29 -1.41 -40.93 -8.57
CA VAL A 29 -0.74 -39.68 -8.24
C VAL A 29 -0.77 -38.82 -9.51
N CYS A 30 -1.84 -38.04 -9.69
CA CYS A 30 -1.78 -36.88 -10.58
C CYS A 30 -0.48 -36.16 -10.27
N CYS A 31 0.30 -35.80 -11.32
CA CYS A 31 1.41 -34.85 -11.23
C CYS A 31 0.84 -33.52 -10.73
N ALA A 32 0.65 -33.41 -9.42
CA ALA A 32 0.33 -32.15 -8.77
C ALA A 32 1.57 -31.26 -8.98
N GLY A 33 1.44 -30.23 -9.78
CA GLY A 33 2.51 -29.23 -9.94
C GLY A 33 2.93 -28.73 -8.55
N SER A 34 4.17 -28.24 -8.43
CA SER A 34 4.68 -27.71 -7.16
C SER A 34 3.80 -26.57 -6.65
N SER A 35 3.44 -26.61 -5.37
CA SER A 35 2.75 -25.50 -4.71
C SER A 35 3.66 -24.27 -4.61
N ILE A 36 3.09 -23.13 -4.23
CA ILE A 36 3.85 -21.90 -3.98
C ILE A 36 4.98 -22.16 -2.95
N VAL A 37 4.69 -22.90 -1.89
CA VAL A 37 5.67 -23.21 -0.83
C VAL A 37 6.75 -24.18 -1.33
N ASP A 38 6.37 -25.20 -2.14
CA ASP A 38 7.33 -26.12 -2.74
C ASP A 38 8.29 -25.37 -3.67
N LEU A 39 7.76 -24.45 -4.48
CA LEU A 39 8.53 -23.61 -5.40
C LEU A 39 9.50 -22.68 -4.62
N ALA A 40 9.00 -22.04 -3.55
CA ALA A 40 9.83 -21.21 -2.68
C ALA A 40 10.95 -22.05 -2.03
N SER A 41 10.65 -23.27 -1.58
CA SER A 41 11.62 -24.19 -0.96
C SER A 41 12.70 -24.68 -1.92
N GLN A 42 12.43 -24.74 -3.21
CA GLN A 42 13.37 -25.10 -4.26
C GLN A 42 14.21 -23.91 -4.76
N THR A 43 13.88 -22.69 -4.31
CA THR A 43 14.54 -21.45 -4.73
C THR A 43 15.44 -20.93 -3.60
N GLU A 44 16.75 -21.04 -3.75
CA GLU A 44 17.73 -20.69 -2.70
C GLU A 44 17.57 -19.25 -2.19
N SER A 45 17.27 -18.30 -3.09
CA SER A 45 17.07 -16.89 -2.74
C SER A 45 15.79 -16.61 -1.95
N LEU A 46 14.92 -17.60 -1.73
CA LEU A 46 13.67 -17.49 -0.97
C LEU A 46 13.69 -18.27 0.35
N SER A 47 14.86 -18.76 0.79
CA SER A 47 14.96 -19.59 2.01
C SER A 47 14.51 -18.87 3.29
N THR A 48 14.74 -17.56 3.38
CA THR A 48 14.26 -16.72 4.50
C THR A 48 12.73 -16.62 4.49
N LEU A 49 12.10 -16.48 3.30
CA LEU A 49 10.64 -16.50 3.16
C LEU A 49 10.07 -17.83 3.67
N VAL A 50 10.67 -18.97 3.27
CA VAL A 50 10.23 -20.29 3.73
C VAL A 50 10.31 -20.39 5.25
N SER A 51 11.39 -19.93 5.85
CA SER A 51 11.54 -19.88 7.32
C SER A 51 10.48 -19.03 7.98
N ALA A 52 10.19 -17.84 7.42
CA ALA A 52 9.15 -16.94 7.92
C ALA A 52 7.74 -17.57 7.82
N LEU A 53 7.44 -18.27 6.71
CA LEU A 53 6.17 -18.99 6.54
C LEU A 53 6.01 -20.11 7.58
N GLN A 54 7.08 -20.85 7.88
CA GLN A 54 7.08 -21.91 8.90
C GLN A 54 6.87 -21.36 10.32
N VAL A 55 7.55 -20.25 10.67
CA VAL A 55 7.39 -19.61 11.99
C VAL A 55 5.95 -19.11 12.20
N THR A 56 5.29 -18.65 11.15
CA THR A 56 3.93 -18.11 11.21
C THR A 56 2.84 -19.16 10.95
N GLY A 57 3.21 -20.39 10.50
CA GLY A 57 2.26 -21.46 10.13
C GLY A 57 1.51 -21.16 8.82
N LEU A 58 1.92 -20.17 8.04
CA LEU A 58 1.31 -19.82 6.75
C LEU A 58 1.71 -20.79 5.63
N ASP A 59 2.75 -21.60 5.83
CA ASP A 59 3.18 -22.65 4.92
C ASP A 59 2.05 -23.64 4.61
N ALA A 60 1.29 -24.07 5.62
CA ALA A 60 0.13 -24.93 5.45
C ALA A 60 -0.96 -24.27 4.59
N THR A 61 -1.22 -22.98 4.79
CA THR A 61 -2.23 -22.23 4.03
C THR A 61 -1.81 -22.06 2.56
N LEU A 62 -0.57 -21.65 2.30
CA LEU A 62 -0.05 -21.41 0.96
C LEU A 62 0.36 -22.69 0.21
N SER A 63 0.34 -23.86 0.88
CA SER A 63 0.44 -25.17 0.24
C SER A 63 -0.93 -25.74 -0.14
N SER A 64 -2.01 -25.19 0.40
CA SER A 64 -3.38 -25.68 0.14
C SER A 64 -3.86 -25.31 -1.27
N PRO A 65 -4.80 -26.08 -1.84
CA PRO A 65 -5.46 -25.70 -3.09
C PRO A 65 -6.10 -24.31 -2.96
N GLY A 66 -5.89 -23.48 -3.97
CA GLY A 66 -6.40 -22.11 -4.00
C GLY A 66 -5.98 -21.40 -5.26
N ALA A 67 -6.27 -20.11 -5.33
CA ALA A 67 -5.81 -19.19 -6.35
C ALA A 67 -5.18 -18.01 -5.62
N PHE A 68 -3.85 -17.98 -5.55
CA PHE A 68 -3.10 -16.94 -4.85
C PHE A 68 -2.14 -16.24 -5.81
N THR A 69 -1.90 -14.96 -5.56
CA THR A 69 -0.72 -14.26 -6.08
C THR A 69 0.16 -13.91 -4.88
N VAL A 70 1.37 -14.43 -4.87
CA VAL A 70 2.33 -14.20 -3.79
C VAL A 70 3.48 -13.34 -4.30
N LEU A 71 3.69 -12.22 -3.62
CA LEU A 71 4.86 -11.37 -3.79
C LEU A 71 5.95 -11.93 -2.89
N ALA A 72 6.92 -12.66 -3.47
CA ALA A 72 7.93 -13.42 -2.72
C ALA A 72 9.22 -12.59 -2.54
N PRO A 73 9.49 -12.03 -1.35
CA PRO A 73 10.71 -11.29 -1.09
C PRO A 73 11.93 -12.21 -1.07
N THR A 74 13.05 -11.73 -1.64
CA THR A 74 14.34 -12.43 -1.58
C THR A 74 14.95 -12.38 -0.18
N ASN A 75 15.98 -13.21 0.06
CA ASN A 75 16.75 -13.17 1.30
C ASN A 75 17.33 -11.76 1.56
N ASP A 76 17.90 -11.12 0.53
CA ASP A 76 18.42 -9.75 0.62
C ASP A 76 17.34 -8.73 1.00
N ALA A 77 16.10 -8.93 0.51
CA ALA A 77 14.95 -8.11 0.88
C ALA A 77 14.62 -8.24 2.38
N PHE A 78 14.69 -9.45 2.93
CA PHE A 78 14.50 -9.68 4.37
C PHE A 78 15.63 -9.07 5.19
N ASP A 79 16.89 -9.18 4.77
CA ASP A 79 18.04 -8.58 5.46
C ASP A 79 17.91 -7.05 5.53
N ALA A 80 17.50 -6.44 4.42
CA ALA A 80 17.21 -5.00 4.36
C ALA A 80 16.04 -4.61 5.29
N PHE A 81 14.97 -5.39 5.30
CA PHE A 81 13.81 -5.16 6.15
C PHE A 81 14.17 -5.26 7.64
N LEU A 82 14.84 -6.34 8.07
CA LEU A 82 15.30 -6.51 9.45
C LEU A 82 16.18 -5.33 9.90
N THR A 83 17.10 -4.90 9.03
CA THR A 83 17.94 -3.72 9.30
C THR A 83 17.08 -2.46 9.50
N SER A 84 16.06 -2.26 8.66
CA SER A 84 15.22 -1.06 8.70
C SER A 84 14.40 -0.94 9.99
N ILE A 85 14.01 -2.08 10.59
CA ILE A 85 13.25 -2.14 11.84
C ILE A 85 14.13 -2.38 13.08
N ASN A 86 15.47 -2.38 12.91
CA ASN A 86 16.48 -2.68 13.97
C ASN A 86 16.26 -4.04 14.64
N ALA A 87 15.81 -5.06 13.91
CA ALA A 87 15.74 -6.45 14.33
C ALA A 87 17.02 -7.20 13.89
N ALA A 88 17.52 -8.11 14.71
CA ALA A 88 18.68 -8.91 14.35
C ALA A 88 18.29 -10.19 13.57
N SER A 89 17.05 -10.65 13.74
CA SER A 89 16.54 -11.87 13.11
C SER A 89 14.99 -11.85 13.03
N LEU A 90 14.40 -12.82 12.34
CA LEU A 90 12.93 -12.97 12.26
C LEU A 90 12.28 -13.21 13.62
N GLU A 91 13.00 -13.87 14.54
CA GLU A 91 12.54 -14.20 15.89
C GLU A 91 12.36 -12.96 16.79
N ASP A 92 12.99 -11.85 16.43
CA ASP A 92 12.82 -10.57 17.13
C ASP A 92 11.50 -9.88 16.77
N ILE A 93 10.83 -10.33 15.71
CA ILE A 93 9.53 -9.80 15.28
C ILE A 93 8.42 -10.60 15.96
N PRO A 94 7.46 -9.96 16.65
CA PRO A 94 6.27 -10.65 17.15
C PRO A 94 5.59 -11.45 16.04
N VAL A 95 5.21 -12.71 16.33
CA VAL A 95 4.69 -13.64 15.32
C VAL A 95 3.42 -13.12 14.64
N ASP A 96 2.57 -12.42 15.36
CA ASP A 96 1.37 -11.78 14.83
C ASP A 96 1.70 -10.66 13.84
N VAL A 97 2.72 -9.84 14.13
CA VAL A 97 3.21 -8.80 13.23
C VAL A 97 3.83 -9.42 11.98
N LEU A 98 4.71 -10.42 12.14
CA LEU A 98 5.33 -11.14 11.01
C LEU A 98 4.26 -11.80 10.14
N THR A 99 3.26 -12.45 10.75
CA THR A 99 2.13 -13.05 10.04
C THR A 99 1.42 -12.01 9.18
N ASN A 100 1.13 -10.83 9.75
CA ASN A 100 0.42 -9.77 9.03
C ASN A 100 1.29 -9.16 7.91
N VAL A 101 2.60 -9.01 8.12
CA VAL A 101 3.56 -8.60 7.07
C VAL A 101 3.55 -9.62 5.92
N LEU A 102 3.60 -10.92 6.21
CA LEU A 102 3.56 -11.95 5.17
C LEU A 102 2.21 -11.96 4.43
N LEU A 103 1.10 -11.80 5.14
CA LEU A 103 -0.24 -11.67 4.53
C LEU A 103 -0.36 -10.41 3.65
N ASN A 104 0.42 -9.37 3.92
CA ASN A 104 0.50 -8.19 3.05
C ASN A 104 1.18 -8.46 1.71
N HIS A 105 1.82 -9.60 1.56
CA HIS A 105 2.39 -10.10 0.31
C HIS A 105 1.47 -11.08 -0.44
N VAL A 106 0.25 -11.32 0.06
CA VAL A 106 -0.69 -12.28 -0.53
C VAL A 106 -1.92 -11.57 -1.05
N ILE A 107 -2.21 -11.77 -2.33
CA ILE A 107 -3.42 -11.29 -3.02
C ILE A 107 -4.23 -12.52 -3.43
N ILE A 108 -5.54 -12.49 -3.25
CA ILE A 108 -6.43 -13.55 -3.73
C ILE A 108 -6.62 -13.43 -5.25
N GLY A 109 -6.57 -14.56 -5.92
CA GLY A 109 -6.64 -14.66 -7.38
C GLY A 109 -5.27 -14.84 -8.02
N GLU A 110 -5.27 -15.33 -9.25
CA GLU A 110 -4.07 -15.48 -10.08
C GLU A 110 -3.94 -14.25 -10.95
N VAL A 111 -3.07 -13.32 -10.55
CA VAL A 111 -2.85 -12.05 -11.25
C VAL A 111 -1.49 -12.10 -11.95
N GLN A 112 -1.50 -12.22 -13.27
CA GLN A 112 -0.29 -12.11 -14.08
C GLN A 112 0.22 -10.67 -14.13
N SER A 113 1.52 -10.49 -14.27
CA SER A 113 2.16 -9.17 -14.35
C SER A 113 1.58 -8.28 -15.44
N SER A 114 1.19 -8.89 -16.58
CA SER A 114 0.53 -8.20 -17.70
C SER A 114 -0.88 -7.69 -17.41
N SER A 115 -1.51 -8.16 -16.33
CA SER A 115 -2.85 -7.75 -15.88
C SER A 115 -2.80 -6.71 -14.76
N LEU A 116 -1.62 -6.44 -14.22
CA LEU A 116 -1.44 -5.41 -13.21
C LEU A 116 -1.57 -4.02 -13.84
N THR A 117 -2.24 -3.13 -13.15
CA THR A 117 -2.44 -1.73 -13.55
C THR A 117 -2.16 -0.81 -12.37
N ASN A 118 -1.85 0.46 -12.65
CA ASN A 118 -1.69 1.47 -11.61
C ASN A 118 -2.95 1.59 -10.76
N GLY A 119 -2.79 1.61 -9.45
CA GLY A 119 -3.89 1.75 -8.49
C GLY A 119 -3.77 0.83 -7.29
N TYR A 120 -4.87 0.68 -6.58
CA TYR A 120 -4.92 -0.08 -5.33
C TYR A 120 -5.56 -1.45 -5.52
N SER A 121 -5.01 -2.44 -4.84
CA SER A 121 -5.57 -3.77 -4.69
C SER A 121 -5.64 -4.13 -3.20
N SER A 122 -6.39 -5.18 -2.86
CA SER A 122 -6.50 -5.66 -1.48
C SER A 122 -5.57 -6.84 -1.23
N THR A 123 -4.88 -6.83 -0.11
CA THR A 123 -4.05 -7.95 0.38
C THR A 123 -4.82 -8.79 1.39
N GLN A 124 -4.20 -9.86 1.90
CA GLN A 124 -4.77 -10.65 3.00
C GLN A 124 -4.36 -10.14 4.39
N ALA A 125 -3.52 -9.12 4.46
CA ALA A 125 -3.18 -8.48 5.73
C ALA A 125 -4.36 -7.69 6.29
N VAL A 126 -4.50 -7.70 7.60
CA VAL A 126 -5.61 -7.07 8.32
C VAL A 126 -5.12 -5.79 8.99
N SER A 127 -5.82 -4.70 8.75
CA SER A 127 -5.53 -3.41 9.36
C SER A 127 -5.78 -3.41 10.87
N GLY A 128 -4.81 -2.94 11.65
CA GLY A 128 -4.98 -2.71 13.08
C GLY A 128 -5.98 -1.60 13.42
N ALA A 129 -6.24 -0.70 12.46
CA ALA A 129 -7.20 0.39 12.62
C ALA A 129 -8.66 -0.04 12.45
N SER A 130 -8.95 -0.98 11.56
CA SER A 130 -10.32 -1.33 11.15
C SER A 130 -10.67 -2.80 11.28
N GLY A 131 -9.68 -3.69 11.32
CA GLY A 131 -9.91 -5.13 11.22
C GLY A 131 -10.31 -5.61 9.82
N THR A 132 -10.22 -4.75 8.78
CA THR A 132 -10.46 -5.11 7.39
C THR A 132 -9.15 -5.31 6.63
N ASN A 133 -9.22 -5.90 5.45
CA ASN A 133 -8.05 -6.11 4.61
C ASN A 133 -7.38 -4.79 4.23
N MET A 134 -6.03 -4.78 4.25
CA MET A 134 -5.26 -3.61 3.84
C MET A 134 -5.14 -3.51 2.33
N SER A 135 -4.93 -2.28 1.87
CA SER A 135 -4.62 -1.98 0.48
C SER A 135 -3.14 -2.16 0.18
N ILE A 136 -2.82 -2.39 -1.09
CA ILE A 136 -1.48 -2.30 -1.65
C ILE A 136 -1.54 -1.42 -2.91
N TYR A 137 -0.63 -0.47 -3.02
CA TYR A 137 -0.52 0.37 -4.22
C TYR A 137 0.39 -0.30 -5.25
N ILE A 138 -0.09 -0.41 -6.47
CA ILE A 138 0.63 -0.98 -7.61
C ILE A 138 0.97 0.14 -8.58
N ASN A 139 2.23 0.23 -8.99
CA ASN A 139 2.67 1.10 -10.07
C ASN A 139 3.37 0.28 -11.14
N THR A 140 3.00 0.52 -12.40
CA THR A 140 3.50 -0.22 -13.58
C THR A 140 4.21 0.67 -14.61
N ASP A 141 4.43 1.95 -14.30
CA ASP A 141 4.97 2.93 -15.25
C ASP A 141 6.43 2.63 -15.65
N ASN A 142 7.23 2.12 -14.71
CA ASN A 142 8.65 1.82 -14.92
C ASN A 142 9.01 0.42 -14.42
N GLY A 143 8.21 -0.58 -14.75
CA GLY A 143 8.23 -1.90 -14.14
C GLY A 143 7.22 -1.98 -12.99
N VAL A 144 6.93 -3.19 -12.51
CA VAL A 144 5.94 -3.38 -11.45
C VAL A 144 6.57 -3.11 -10.09
N THR A 145 6.00 -2.16 -9.36
CA THR A 145 6.40 -1.85 -7.98
C THR A 145 5.18 -1.86 -7.04
N PHE A 146 5.41 -2.18 -5.78
CA PHE A 146 4.39 -2.24 -4.74
C PHE A 146 4.72 -1.26 -3.62
N ASN A 147 3.77 -0.41 -3.25
CA ASN A 147 3.90 0.64 -2.23
C ASN A 147 5.14 1.54 -2.40
N GLY A 148 5.72 1.60 -3.60
CA GLY A 148 6.94 2.35 -3.90
C GLY A 148 8.21 1.80 -3.24
N VAL A 149 8.17 0.63 -2.59
CA VAL A 149 9.28 0.07 -1.80
C VAL A 149 9.75 -1.30 -2.27
N SER A 150 8.99 -1.99 -3.11
CA SER A 150 9.27 -3.34 -3.55
C SER A 150 9.03 -3.46 -5.06
N SER A 151 10.02 -3.94 -5.81
CA SER A 151 9.97 -4.09 -7.26
C SER A 151 9.99 -5.56 -7.67
N VAL A 152 9.26 -5.91 -8.71
CA VAL A 152 9.28 -7.26 -9.27
C VAL A 152 10.59 -7.50 -10.02
N THR A 153 11.34 -8.51 -9.59
CA THR A 153 12.60 -8.94 -10.24
C THR A 153 12.40 -10.14 -11.17
N ALA A 154 11.45 -11.03 -10.82
CA ALA A 154 11.00 -12.10 -11.68
C ALA A 154 9.49 -12.27 -11.56
N ALA A 155 8.80 -12.18 -12.68
CA ALA A 155 7.35 -12.22 -12.73
C ALA A 155 6.82 -13.58 -13.20
N ASP A 156 5.55 -13.86 -12.88
CA ASP A 156 4.74 -14.91 -13.48
C ASP A 156 5.31 -16.35 -13.31
N VAL A 157 5.93 -16.61 -12.15
CA VAL A 157 6.35 -17.98 -11.81
C VAL A 157 5.12 -18.76 -11.38
N VAL A 158 4.74 -19.76 -12.21
CA VAL A 158 3.48 -20.51 -12.06
C VAL A 158 3.67 -21.64 -11.04
N ALA A 159 2.78 -21.71 -10.06
CA ALA A 159 2.62 -22.81 -9.12
C ALA A 159 1.27 -23.51 -9.34
N SER A 160 1.07 -24.68 -8.74
CA SER A 160 -0.19 -25.44 -8.85
C SER A 160 -1.40 -24.76 -8.17
N ASN A 161 -1.13 -23.81 -7.28
CA ASN A 161 -2.14 -23.08 -6.50
C ASN A 161 -2.01 -21.56 -6.62
N GLY A 162 -1.34 -21.06 -7.67
CA GLY A 162 -1.26 -19.62 -7.91
C GLY A 162 -0.05 -19.16 -8.71
N ILE A 163 0.24 -17.86 -8.60
CA ILE A 163 1.34 -17.17 -9.28
C ILE A 163 2.26 -16.56 -8.22
N VAL A 164 3.57 -16.64 -8.46
CA VAL A 164 4.59 -15.99 -7.63
C VAL A 164 5.30 -14.91 -8.42
N HIS A 165 5.38 -13.72 -7.86
CA HIS A 165 6.27 -12.65 -8.32
C HIS A 165 7.39 -12.49 -7.30
N ILE A 166 8.64 -12.71 -7.71
CA ILE A 166 9.81 -12.49 -6.85
C ILE A 166 10.07 -10.99 -6.79
N VAL A 167 10.25 -10.48 -5.57
CA VAL A 167 10.40 -9.05 -5.31
C VAL A 167 11.68 -8.75 -4.52
N ASP A 168 12.23 -7.55 -4.71
CA ASP A 168 13.48 -7.08 -4.08
C ASP A 168 13.30 -6.38 -2.73
N GLY A 169 12.06 -6.23 -2.25
CA GLY A 169 11.76 -5.58 -0.98
C GLY A 169 10.65 -6.28 -0.21
N VAL A 170 10.74 -6.33 1.12
CA VAL A 170 9.64 -6.71 2.00
C VAL A 170 8.67 -5.54 2.11
N ILE A 171 7.40 -5.79 1.82
CA ILE A 171 6.33 -4.80 1.93
C ILE A 171 5.81 -4.79 3.37
N GLY A 172 6.33 -3.88 4.19
CA GLY A 172 5.87 -3.70 5.56
C GLY A 172 4.39 -3.30 5.65
N LEU A 173 3.86 -3.19 6.87
CA LEU A 173 2.49 -2.73 7.07
C LEU A 173 2.39 -1.24 6.71
N PRO A 174 1.55 -0.85 5.74
CA PRO A 174 1.51 0.52 5.25
C PRO A 174 0.83 1.46 6.26
N THR A 175 1.36 2.66 6.41
CA THR A 175 0.65 3.78 7.02
C THR A 175 -0.05 4.62 5.94
N VAL A 176 -0.91 5.55 6.34
CA VAL A 176 -1.49 6.52 5.39
C VAL A 176 -0.41 7.33 4.67
N VAL A 177 0.75 7.56 5.30
CA VAL A 177 1.92 8.21 4.68
C VAL A 177 2.55 7.34 3.59
N THR A 178 2.59 6.03 3.80
CA THR A 178 3.13 5.09 2.80
C THR A 178 2.41 5.24 1.47
N PHE A 179 1.09 5.30 1.50
CA PHE A 179 0.29 5.45 0.27
C PHE A 179 0.43 6.85 -0.35
N ALA A 180 0.48 7.90 0.48
CA ALA A 180 0.71 9.24 -0.04
C ALA A 180 2.06 9.35 -0.78
N LEU A 181 3.10 8.68 -0.28
CA LEU A 181 4.42 8.65 -0.92
C LEU A 181 4.47 7.75 -2.16
N ALA A 182 3.70 6.67 -2.18
CA ALA A 182 3.71 5.68 -3.26
C ALA A 182 2.89 6.10 -4.47
N ASP A 183 1.77 6.81 -4.27
CA ASP A 183 0.85 7.20 -5.32
C ASP A 183 1.23 8.57 -5.90
N PRO A 184 1.66 8.65 -7.18
CA PRO A 184 2.03 9.93 -7.83
C PRO A 184 0.91 10.97 -7.84
N ASN A 185 -0.36 10.58 -7.70
CA ASN A 185 -1.48 11.51 -7.64
C ASN A 185 -1.44 12.41 -6.40
N PHE A 186 -0.70 12.03 -5.36
CA PHE A 186 -0.52 12.79 -4.12
C PHE A 186 0.82 13.56 -4.05
N GLY A 187 1.55 13.69 -5.16
CA GLY A 187 2.88 14.33 -5.16
C GLY A 187 2.89 15.74 -4.59
N ILE A 188 1.87 16.57 -4.86
CA ILE A 188 1.77 17.93 -4.31
C ILE A 188 1.37 17.87 -2.81
N LEU A 189 0.51 16.96 -2.41
CA LEU A 189 0.20 16.71 -0.99
C LEU A 189 1.48 16.35 -0.22
N VAL A 190 2.31 15.46 -0.75
CA VAL A 190 3.60 15.10 -0.14
C VAL A 190 4.50 16.32 0.01
N GLN A 191 4.61 17.15 -1.03
CA GLN A 191 5.37 18.41 -0.94
C GLN A 191 4.81 19.32 0.17
N ALA A 192 3.49 19.42 0.31
CA ALA A 192 2.86 20.19 1.37
C ALA A 192 3.18 19.62 2.76
N LEU A 193 3.06 18.30 2.96
CA LEU A 193 3.33 17.62 4.24
C LEU A 193 4.80 17.64 4.68
N THR A 194 5.72 17.80 3.73
CA THR A 194 7.18 17.77 3.96
C THR A 194 7.84 19.14 3.87
N ARG A 195 7.08 20.21 3.78
CA ARG A 195 7.60 21.58 3.71
C ARG A 195 8.42 21.90 4.96
N PRO A 196 9.68 22.37 4.82
CA PRO A 196 10.65 22.41 5.93
C PRO A 196 10.34 23.44 7.00
N ASP A 197 9.48 24.42 6.72
CA ASP A 197 9.07 25.47 7.66
C ASP A 197 7.85 25.12 8.51
N LEU A 198 7.22 23.94 8.26
CA LEU A 198 6.11 23.47 9.09
C LEU A 198 6.57 23.24 10.54
N THR A 199 5.84 23.83 11.48
CA THR A 199 6.08 23.67 12.91
C THR A 199 5.64 22.32 13.42
N GLN A 200 4.64 21.70 12.76
CA GLN A 200 4.16 20.36 13.05
C GLN A 200 4.71 19.36 12.02
N SER A 201 5.26 18.24 12.49
CA SER A 201 5.60 17.12 11.61
C SER A 201 4.37 16.29 11.26
N PHE A 202 3.70 16.60 10.15
CA PHE A 202 2.56 15.81 9.68
C PHE A 202 2.96 14.39 9.30
N VAL A 203 4.13 14.20 8.70
CA VAL A 203 4.65 12.86 8.39
C VAL A 203 4.84 12.06 9.68
N GLY A 204 5.43 12.65 10.73
CA GLY A 204 5.59 11.99 12.03
C GLY A 204 4.25 11.64 12.67
N LEU A 205 3.27 12.57 12.65
CA LEU A 205 1.94 12.35 13.19
C LEU A 205 1.21 11.20 12.47
N LEU A 206 1.15 11.25 11.14
CA LEU A 206 0.41 10.31 10.31
C LEU A 206 1.13 8.96 10.12
N SER A 207 2.35 8.81 10.63
CA SER A 207 3.09 7.55 10.70
C SER A 207 2.95 6.84 12.04
N ILE A 208 2.22 7.40 13.01
CA ILE A 208 1.96 6.75 14.30
C ILE A 208 1.22 5.43 14.03
N PRO A 209 1.74 4.28 14.54
CA PRO A 209 1.18 2.97 14.24
C PRO A 209 -0.21 2.78 14.84
N ALA A 210 -0.96 1.82 14.31
CA ALA A 210 -2.23 1.38 14.88
C ALA A 210 -2.10 1.03 16.37
N GLY A 211 -3.13 1.34 17.15
CA GLY A 211 -3.14 1.11 18.59
C GLY A 211 -2.41 2.16 19.44
N SER A 212 -1.75 3.14 18.82
CA SER A 212 -1.09 4.26 19.50
C SER A 212 -1.81 5.56 19.21
N ALA A 213 -2.23 6.30 20.23
CA ALA A 213 -2.92 7.59 20.03
C ALA A 213 -1.98 8.60 19.33
N PRO A 214 -2.50 9.42 18.41
CA PRO A 214 -3.88 9.64 18.04
C PRO A 214 -4.41 8.77 16.88
N SER A 215 -3.68 7.73 16.44
CA SER A 215 -4.21 6.73 15.49
C SER A 215 -5.47 6.07 16.06
N PRO A 216 -6.45 5.64 15.21
CA PRO A 216 -6.41 5.64 13.76
C PRO A 216 -6.76 6.99 13.10
N PHE A 217 -6.48 7.09 11.80
CA PHE A 217 -6.72 8.30 11.02
C PHE A 217 -7.74 8.05 9.90
N THR A 218 -8.58 9.06 9.63
CA THR A 218 -9.26 9.21 8.35
C THR A 218 -8.70 10.44 7.65
N VAL A 219 -8.16 10.26 6.46
CA VAL A 219 -7.52 11.33 5.69
C VAL A 219 -8.30 11.56 4.41
N PHE A 220 -8.81 12.77 4.25
CA PHE A 220 -9.35 13.24 2.98
C PHE A 220 -8.19 13.83 2.17
N ALA A 221 -7.63 13.07 1.24
CA ALA A 221 -6.38 13.41 0.55
C ALA A 221 -6.66 14.08 -0.81
N PRO A 222 -6.38 15.40 -0.95
CA PRO A 222 -6.51 16.07 -2.23
C PRO A 222 -5.47 15.56 -3.23
N ILE A 223 -5.91 15.28 -4.47
CA ILE A 223 -5.00 14.94 -5.55
C ILE A 223 -4.29 16.19 -6.10
N ASN A 224 -3.28 15.98 -6.96
CA ASN A 224 -2.48 17.07 -7.52
C ASN A 224 -3.33 18.17 -8.16
N SER A 225 -4.33 17.81 -8.98
CA SER A 225 -5.19 18.80 -9.66
C SER A 225 -6.03 19.63 -8.68
N ALA A 226 -6.37 19.09 -7.50
CA ALA A 226 -7.05 19.84 -6.44
C ALA A 226 -6.17 20.98 -5.90
N PHE A 227 -4.88 20.71 -5.67
CA PHE A 227 -3.92 21.74 -5.27
C PHE A 227 -3.65 22.75 -6.37
N GLU A 228 -3.50 22.31 -7.63
CA GLU A 228 -3.32 23.20 -8.77
C GLU A 228 -4.49 24.19 -8.91
N SER A 229 -5.71 23.71 -8.70
CA SER A 229 -6.91 24.53 -8.69
C SER A 229 -6.90 25.54 -7.53
N LEU A 230 -6.51 25.11 -6.32
CA LEU A 230 -6.37 25.98 -5.16
C LEU A 230 -5.33 27.10 -5.40
N LEU A 231 -4.14 26.76 -5.90
CA LEU A 231 -3.10 27.75 -6.19
C LEU A 231 -3.59 28.80 -7.20
N THR A 232 -4.30 28.36 -8.23
CA THR A 232 -4.92 29.25 -9.22
C THR A 232 -5.95 30.18 -8.59
N GLU A 233 -6.82 29.66 -7.72
CA GLU A 233 -7.84 30.41 -7.00
C GLU A 233 -7.22 31.46 -6.08
N LEU A 234 -6.15 31.11 -5.38
CA LEU A 234 -5.42 32.02 -4.49
C LEU A 234 -4.55 33.03 -5.26
N GLY A 235 -4.37 32.86 -6.58
CA GLY A 235 -3.52 33.69 -7.40
C GLY A 235 -2.03 33.59 -7.07
N VAL A 236 -1.60 32.42 -6.56
CA VAL A 236 -0.20 32.12 -6.22
C VAL A 236 0.37 31.07 -7.17
N ASN A 237 1.70 30.99 -7.26
CA ASN A 237 2.36 30.12 -8.23
C ASN A 237 2.82 28.76 -7.63
N SER A 238 2.94 28.70 -6.30
CA SER A 238 3.47 27.52 -5.61
C SER A 238 2.95 27.41 -4.19
N LEU A 239 3.11 26.22 -3.58
CA LEU A 239 2.84 26.03 -2.16
C LEU A 239 3.69 26.92 -1.25
N ASN A 240 4.87 27.34 -1.71
CA ASN A 240 5.77 28.19 -0.93
C ASN A 240 5.25 29.64 -0.79
N ASP A 241 4.30 30.04 -1.62
CA ASP A 241 3.65 31.35 -1.55
C ASP A 241 2.51 31.39 -0.50
N ILE A 242 2.13 30.22 0.04
CA ILE A 242 1.16 30.09 1.14
C ILE A 242 1.95 30.14 2.46
N ASP A 243 1.56 31.01 3.37
CA ASP A 243 2.21 31.08 4.68
C ASP A 243 2.02 29.78 5.48
N GLU A 244 2.97 29.51 6.37
CA GLU A 244 2.99 28.27 7.15
C GLU A 244 1.73 28.07 8.00
N PRO A 245 1.22 29.06 8.78
CA PRO A 245 0.03 28.87 9.56
C PRO A 245 -1.20 28.50 8.72
N THR A 246 -1.35 29.11 7.56
CA THR A 246 -2.46 28.81 6.64
C THR A 246 -2.34 27.38 6.08
N LEU A 247 -1.14 26.99 5.60
CA LEU A 247 -0.94 25.63 5.09
C LEU A 247 -1.13 24.59 6.19
N SER A 248 -0.59 24.82 7.38
CA SER A 248 -0.73 23.93 8.53
C SER A 248 -2.20 23.74 8.93
N ALA A 249 -2.98 24.83 8.91
CA ALA A 249 -4.42 24.78 9.17
C ALA A 249 -5.15 23.96 8.12
N VAL A 250 -4.86 24.19 6.84
CA VAL A 250 -5.46 23.41 5.72
C VAL A 250 -5.12 21.94 5.85
N LEU A 251 -3.85 21.57 6.07
CA LEU A 251 -3.44 20.17 6.23
C LEU A 251 -4.13 19.50 7.43
N SER A 252 -4.21 20.18 8.57
CA SER A 252 -4.91 19.69 9.77
C SER A 252 -6.41 19.52 9.54
N TYR A 253 -7.00 20.35 8.69
CA TYR A 253 -8.42 20.29 8.35
C TYR A 253 -8.79 19.04 7.55
N HIS A 254 -7.86 18.46 6.80
CA HIS A 254 -8.06 17.23 6.02
C HIS A 254 -7.90 15.94 6.82
N VAL A 255 -7.57 16.01 8.11
CA VAL A 255 -7.29 14.85 8.94
C VAL A 255 -8.32 14.74 10.07
N ILE A 256 -8.95 13.58 10.17
CA ILE A 256 -9.76 13.17 11.31
C ILE A 256 -8.94 12.19 12.14
N VAL A 257 -8.76 12.47 13.43
CA VAL A 257 -7.99 11.61 14.33
C VAL A 257 -8.89 10.76 15.21
N GLY A 258 -8.39 9.58 15.60
CA GLY A 258 -9.09 8.66 16.50
C GLY A 258 -10.18 7.83 15.84
N THR A 259 -10.30 7.88 14.52
CA THR A 259 -11.33 7.11 13.78
C THR A 259 -10.84 6.62 12.42
N ASN A 260 -11.26 5.42 12.03
CA ASN A 260 -11.07 4.84 10.71
C ASN A 260 -12.43 4.70 10.03
N GLN A 261 -12.82 5.72 9.25
CA GLN A 261 -14.16 5.86 8.72
C GLN A 261 -14.25 5.26 7.31
N VAL A 262 -14.67 4.01 7.20
CA VAL A 262 -14.88 3.35 5.90
C VAL A 262 -16.10 3.90 5.19
N SER A 263 -16.10 3.90 3.86
CA SER A 263 -17.17 4.49 3.01
C SER A 263 -18.56 3.95 3.33
N THR A 264 -18.65 2.65 3.68
CA THR A 264 -19.93 2.00 4.02
C THR A 264 -20.58 2.50 5.30
N THR A 265 -19.84 3.23 6.14
CA THR A 265 -20.35 3.83 7.37
C THR A 265 -20.67 5.32 7.23
N LEU A 266 -20.34 5.91 6.08
CA LEU A 266 -20.66 7.29 5.77
C LEU A 266 -22.17 7.44 5.52
N SER A 267 -22.76 8.46 6.10
CA SER A 267 -24.17 8.77 5.95
C SER A 267 -24.38 10.25 5.67
N ASP A 268 -25.43 10.56 4.89
CA ASP A 268 -25.77 11.92 4.54
C ASP A 268 -25.96 12.82 5.76
N GLY A 269 -25.36 14.00 5.75
CA GLY A 269 -25.35 14.93 6.85
C GLY A 269 -24.36 14.58 7.99
N MET A 270 -23.49 13.57 7.82
CA MET A 270 -22.49 13.21 8.84
C MET A 270 -21.43 14.30 8.98
N VAL A 271 -21.18 14.72 10.21
CA VAL A 271 -20.22 15.80 10.53
C VAL A 271 -18.96 15.22 11.16
N PHE A 272 -17.81 15.57 10.60
CA PHE A 272 -16.49 15.21 11.12
C PHE A 272 -15.85 16.36 11.85
N THR A 273 -15.38 16.11 13.06
CA THR A 273 -14.52 17.04 13.80
C THR A 273 -13.08 16.85 13.32
N THR A 274 -12.52 17.86 12.68
CA THR A 274 -11.18 17.79 12.11
C THR A 274 -10.08 17.86 13.17
N SER A 275 -8.87 17.47 12.81
CA SER A 275 -7.69 17.63 13.67
C SER A 275 -7.43 19.12 14.00
N LEU A 276 -7.76 20.02 13.09
CA LEU A 276 -7.69 21.46 13.32
C LEU A 276 -8.66 21.90 14.42
N ASP A 277 -9.92 21.43 14.39
CA ASP A 277 -10.93 21.80 15.41
C ASP A 277 -10.57 21.23 16.79
N GLN A 278 -9.94 20.05 16.84
CA GLN A 278 -9.42 19.49 18.09
C GLN A 278 -8.26 20.32 18.68
N ALA A 279 -7.41 20.88 17.83
CA ALA A 279 -6.28 21.71 18.24
C ALA A 279 -6.71 23.15 18.57
N VAL A 280 -7.67 23.69 17.81
CA VAL A 280 -8.21 25.05 17.95
C VAL A 280 -9.73 24.96 17.89
N PRO A 281 -10.44 24.98 19.04
CA PRO A 281 -11.88 24.90 19.06
C PRO A 281 -12.55 25.97 18.16
N GLY A 282 -13.42 25.53 17.27
CA GLY A 282 -14.00 26.38 16.21
C GLY A 282 -13.16 26.41 14.92
N GLY A 283 -12.10 25.61 14.83
CA GLY A 283 -11.28 25.45 13.61
C GLY A 283 -12.00 24.76 12.45
N GLY A 284 -13.18 24.23 12.72
CA GLY A 284 -14.14 23.81 11.71
C GLY A 284 -14.34 22.31 11.56
N ASN A 285 -15.50 22.01 11.03
CA ASN A 285 -15.96 20.66 10.74
C ASN A 285 -16.07 20.44 9.22
N ILE A 286 -16.00 19.19 8.79
CA ILE A 286 -16.36 18.78 7.44
C ILE A 286 -17.68 18.01 7.50
N THR A 287 -18.61 18.34 6.65
CA THR A 287 -19.88 17.59 6.52
C THR A 287 -19.80 16.69 5.29
N PHE A 288 -20.09 15.41 5.47
CA PHE A 288 -20.27 14.47 4.38
C PHE A 288 -21.73 14.51 3.91
N ASN A 289 -21.93 14.57 2.61
CA ASN A 289 -23.24 14.53 1.99
C ASN A 289 -23.24 13.47 0.88
N VAL A 290 -24.41 12.97 0.56
CA VAL A 290 -24.62 12.08 -0.58
C VAL A 290 -25.23 12.91 -1.71
N GLY A 291 -24.54 12.97 -2.85
CA GLY A 291 -25.04 13.67 -4.04
C GLY A 291 -26.18 12.92 -4.72
N ASP A 292 -26.78 13.57 -5.72
CA ASP A 292 -27.98 13.07 -6.41
C ASP A 292 -27.79 11.73 -7.13
N ASN A 293 -26.53 11.42 -7.52
CA ASN A 293 -26.18 10.15 -8.16
C ASN A 293 -25.51 9.15 -7.20
N GLY A 294 -25.50 9.45 -5.89
CA GLY A 294 -24.90 8.62 -4.86
C GLY A 294 -23.39 8.85 -4.63
N GLU A 295 -22.80 9.89 -5.25
CA GLU A 295 -21.43 10.30 -5.00
C GLU A 295 -21.26 10.88 -3.58
N GLY A 296 -20.11 10.60 -2.96
CA GLY A 296 -19.75 11.21 -1.68
C GLY A 296 -19.22 12.62 -1.90
N ILE A 297 -19.79 13.58 -1.18
CA ILE A 297 -19.42 15.00 -1.25
C ILE A 297 -19.05 15.49 0.14
N LEU A 298 -17.91 16.13 0.26
CA LEU A 298 -17.53 16.88 1.46
C LEU A 298 -17.92 18.33 1.30
N THR A 299 -18.46 18.91 2.35
CA THR A 299 -18.75 20.35 2.44
C THR A 299 -18.00 20.94 3.62
N ASP A 300 -17.21 21.98 3.37
CA ASP A 300 -16.48 22.71 4.40
C ASP A 300 -17.33 23.81 5.05
N ASN A 301 -16.77 24.50 6.04
CA ASN A 301 -17.47 25.59 6.77
C ASN A 301 -17.82 26.79 5.89
N ASN A 302 -17.13 26.96 4.77
CA ASN A 302 -17.37 28.07 3.82
C ASN A 302 -18.37 27.70 2.74
N GLY A 303 -18.90 26.45 2.77
CA GLY A 303 -19.82 25.93 1.75
C GLY A 303 -19.12 25.47 0.47
N ARG A 304 -17.79 25.35 0.46
CA ARG A 304 -17.03 24.74 -0.63
C ARG A 304 -17.30 23.25 -0.62
N THR A 305 -17.44 22.64 -1.78
CA THR A 305 -17.66 21.22 -1.94
C THR A 305 -16.48 20.52 -2.60
N SER A 306 -16.25 19.28 -2.23
CA SER A 306 -15.26 18.39 -2.82
C SER A 306 -15.84 17.00 -3.01
N ASN A 307 -15.69 16.42 -4.20
CA ASN A 307 -16.11 15.05 -4.43
C ASN A 307 -15.07 14.07 -3.92
N ILE A 308 -15.53 12.98 -3.32
CA ILE A 308 -14.68 11.83 -3.02
C ILE A 308 -14.60 11.00 -4.31
N ILE A 309 -13.39 10.91 -4.88
CA ILE A 309 -13.13 10.26 -6.18
C ILE A 309 -12.53 8.86 -6.04
N ALA A 310 -11.98 8.53 -4.88
CA ALA A 310 -11.59 7.17 -4.52
C ALA A 310 -11.81 6.99 -3.02
N VAL A 311 -12.28 5.82 -2.63
CA VAL A 311 -12.63 5.48 -1.24
C VAL A 311 -11.81 4.30 -0.75
N ASP A 312 -11.71 4.18 0.57
CA ASP A 312 -11.27 2.98 1.28
C ASP A 312 -9.85 2.50 0.94
N VAL A 313 -8.90 3.43 0.73
CA VAL A 313 -7.48 3.04 0.70
C VAL A 313 -7.06 2.75 2.14
N GLN A 314 -7.16 1.48 2.53
CA GLN A 314 -6.96 1.03 3.90
C GLN A 314 -5.49 0.81 4.21
N ALA A 315 -4.94 1.60 5.11
CA ALA A 315 -3.63 1.41 5.75
C ALA A 315 -3.77 0.64 7.08
N ASP A 316 -2.66 0.29 7.70
CA ASP A 316 -2.65 -0.30 9.03
C ASP A 316 -3.17 0.68 10.09
N ASN A 317 -2.77 1.94 10.01
CA ASN A 317 -3.06 2.98 10.98
C ASN A 317 -4.19 3.94 10.60
N GLY A 318 -4.92 3.69 9.52
CA GLY A 318 -5.99 4.59 9.08
C GLY A 318 -6.45 4.32 7.65
N ILE A 319 -7.25 5.23 7.13
CA ILE A 319 -7.87 5.13 5.82
C ILE A 319 -7.73 6.45 5.06
N ILE A 320 -7.58 6.36 3.74
CA ILE A 320 -7.54 7.51 2.84
C ILE A 320 -8.77 7.50 1.92
N HIS A 321 -9.38 8.66 1.78
CA HIS A 321 -10.33 8.96 0.71
C HIS A 321 -9.74 10.07 -0.15
N ALA A 322 -9.52 9.78 -1.44
CA ALA A 322 -9.02 10.80 -2.37
C ALA A 322 -10.12 11.78 -2.77
N ILE A 323 -9.78 13.06 -2.80
CA ILE A 323 -10.72 14.14 -3.10
C ILE A 323 -10.22 15.04 -4.23
N ASP A 324 -11.14 15.61 -4.99
CA ASP A 324 -10.86 16.42 -6.19
C ASP A 324 -10.71 17.92 -5.92
N THR A 325 -10.99 18.37 -4.71
CA THR A 325 -10.92 19.78 -4.31
C THR A 325 -10.36 19.89 -2.89
N VAL A 326 -9.45 20.84 -2.65
CA VAL A 326 -8.94 21.15 -1.30
C VAL A 326 -10.05 21.83 -0.51
N VAL A 327 -10.47 21.27 0.62
CA VAL A 327 -11.41 21.89 1.57
C VAL A 327 -10.67 22.85 2.48
N LEU A 328 -11.33 23.93 2.89
CA LEU A 328 -10.71 25.01 3.64
C LEU A 328 -11.44 25.24 4.98
N PRO A 329 -10.68 25.53 6.06
CA PRO A 329 -11.25 25.81 7.38
C PRO A 329 -11.99 27.14 7.45
#